data_dad59e04fddb5c6dbfc827c8303f8703
#
_entry.id   dad59e04fddb5c6dbfc827c8303f8703
#
_cell.length_a   1.000
_cell.length_b   1.000
_cell.length_c   1.000
_cell.angle_alpha   90.00
_cell.angle_beta   90.00
_cell.angle_gamma   90.00
#
_symmetry.space_group_name_H-M   'P 1'
#
loop_
_entity.id
_entity.type
_entity.pdbx_description
1 polymer ?
#
loop_
_entity_poly.entity_id
_entity_poly.type
_entity_poly.pdbx_seq_one_letter_code
_entity_poly.pdbx_strand_id
1 'polypeptide(L)'
;MALLEIEKFLLRNNSSLRNYSNMPYPDDESISSSNNRLINEELSYFQNTMEDELNNMLLLLTDEQRNVFDQIMESVRTNKGGVFFVYGYGGTGKTFLWKTLSAAIRSKSEIVLNVASSGIASLLLSGGRTAHSRFSIPLNLNEDSLCRMKPGSELACLLKKNTTYYMG
;
A
#
# COMPACT_ATOMS: atom_id res chain seq x y z
N MET A 1 -6.70 12.79 17.66
CA MET A 1 -5.31 13.07 17.26
C MET A 1 -4.39 13.36 18.45
N ALA A 2 -4.68 14.29 19.34
CA ALA A 2 -3.77 14.64 20.45
C ALA A 2 -3.38 13.46 21.38
N LEU A 3 -4.35 12.64 21.81
CA LEU A 3 -4.13 11.50 22.70
C LEU A 3 -3.16 10.45 22.12
N LEU A 4 -3.21 10.25 20.82
CA LEU A 4 -2.34 9.31 20.12
C LEU A 4 -0.87 9.79 20.11
N GLU A 5 -0.65 11.09 19.92
CA GLU A 5 0.71 11.66 19.97
C GLU A 5 1.28 11.63 21.39
N ILE A 6 0.44 11.85 22.40
CA ILE A 6 0.83 11.73 23.81
C ILE A 6 1.20 10.27 24.12
N GLU A 7 0.41 9.29 23.68
CA GLU A 7 0.73 7.87 23.89
C GLU A 7 2.04 7.47 23.20
N LYS A 8 2.27 7.90 21.97
CA LYS A 8 3.56 7.69 21.28
C LYS A 8 4.76 8.27 22.05
N PHE A 9 4.59 9.47 22.59
CA PHE A 9 5.65 10.10 23.39
C PHE A 9 5.92 9.32 24.69
N LEU A 10 4.87 8.88 25.37
CA LEU A 10 4.99 8.08 26.60
C LEU A 10 5.62 6.73 26.33
N LEU A 11 5.25 6.03 25.25
CA LEU A 11 5.82 4.74 24.86
C LEU A 11 7.32 4.83 24.56
N ARG A 12 7.80 5.94 23.97
CA ARG A 12 9.23 6.19 23.78
C ARG A 12 9.99 6.34 25.09
N ASN A 13 9.30 6.73 26.17
CA ASN A 13 9.85 6.88 27.52
C ASN A 13 9.48 5.70 28.45
N ASN A 14 9.17 4.52 27.89
CA ASN A 14 8.78 3.32 28.63
C ASN A 14 7.59 3.54 29.59
N SER A 15 6.67 4.44 29.22
CA SER A 15 5.41 4.75 29.93
C SER A 15 4.23 4.64 28.98
N SER A 16 2.99 4.70 29.52
CA SER A 16 1.75 4.62 28.72
C SER A 16 0.65 5.43 29.41
N LEU A 17 -0.31 5.97 28.65
CA LEU A 17 -1.53 6.58 29.18
C LEU A 17 -2.33 5.62 30.07
N ARG A 18 -2.19 4.30 29.88
CA ARG A 18 -2.78 3.28 30.75
C ARG A 18 -2.32 3.36 32.21
N ASN A 19 -1.16 3.97 32.45
CA ASN A 19 -0.64 4.17 33.81
C ASN A 19 -1.34 5.32 34.55
N TYR A 20 -2.22 6.06 33.86
CA TYR A 20 -2.93 7.24 34.40
C TYR A 20 -4.45 6.99 34.35
N SER A 21 -5.02 6.55 35.46
CA SER A 21 -6.41 6.06 35.60
C SER A 21 -7.52 7.03 35.18
N ASN A 22 -7.21 8.32 35.07
CA ASN A 22 -8.19 9.37 34.71
C ASN A 22 -8.00 9.94 33.31
N MET A 23 -7.06 9.38 32.51
CA MET A 23 -6.82 9.82 31.15
C MET A 23 -7.58 8.95 30.16
N PRO A 24 -8.27 9.55 29.18
CA PRO A 24 -8.86 8.78 28.09
C PRO A 24 -7.75 8.08 27.31
N TYR A 25 -8.00 6.84 26.89
CA TYR A 25 -7.06 6.03 26.12
C TYR A 25 -7.48 6.02 24.64
N PRO A 26 -6.56 6.18 23.70
CA PRO A 26 -6.89 6.04 22.28
C PRO A 26 -7.23 4.58 21.93
N ASP A 27 -8.09 4.37 20.93
CA ASP A 27 -8.51 3.04 20.49
C ASP A 27 -7.32 2.17 20.11
N ASP A 28 -7.33 0.89 20.52
CA ASP A 28 -6.25 -0.05 20.25
C ASP A 28 -5.96 -0.21 18.74
N GLU A 29 -6.98 -0.05 17.88
CA GLU A 29 -6.84 -0.04 16.42
C GLU A 29 -6.07 1.20 15.91
N SER A 30 -6.28 2.34 16.53
CA SER A 30 -5.57 3.59 16.23
C SER A 30 -4.10 3.54 16.65
N ILE A 31 -3.80 2.89 17.76
CA ILE A 31 -2.44 2.73 18.29
C ILE A 31 -1.63 1.75 17.43
N SER A 32 -2.20 0.60 17.11
CA SER A 32 -1.53 -0.42 16.30
C SER A 32 -1.25 0.06 14.88
N SER A 33 -2.18 0.81 14.27
CA SER A 33 -1.98 1.40 12.95
C SER A 33 -0.93 2.53 12.97
N SER A 34 -0.88 3.31 14.03
CA SER A 34 0.07 4.41 14.22
C SER A 34 1.51 3.96 14.48
N ASN A 35 1.70 2.80 15.10
CA ASN A 35 3.02 2.22 15.36
C ASN A 35 3.51 1.30 14.23
N ASN A 36 2.67 1.01 13.24
CA ASN A 36 3.05 0.14 12.13
C ASN A 36 3.94 0.91 11.14
N ARG A 37 5.24 0.59 11.17
CA ARG A 37 6.24 1.22 10.30
C ARG A 37 5.90 1.04 8.83
N LEU A 38 5.41 -0.12 8.42
CA LEU A 38 5.09 -0.41 7.02
C LEU A 38 3.92 0.45 6.51
N ILE A 39 2.91 0.69 7.35
CA ILE A 39 1.80 1.59 7.03
C ILE A 39 2.30 3.03 6.93
N ASN A 40 3.15 3.46 7.87
CA ASN A 40 3.69 4.82 7.87
C ASN A 40 4.59 5.06 6.65
N GLU A 41 5.40 4.09 6.25
CA GLU A 41 6.20 4.13 5.02
C GLU A 41 5.31 4.32 3.78
N GLU A 42 4.20 3.58 3.66
CA GLU A 42 3.27 3.70 2.53
C GLU A 42 2.45 5.01 2.55
N LEU A 43 2.18 5.58 3.72
CA LEU A 43 1.48 6.86 3.86
C LEU A 43 2.42 8.09 3.84
N SER A 44 3.74 7.88 3.81
CA SER A 44 4.72 8.96 3.81
C SER A 44 4.91 9.65 2.45
N TYR A 45 4.26 9.17 1.40
CA TYR A 45 4.26 9.83 0.11
C TYR A 45 3.55 11.19 0.20
N PHE A 46 4.25 12.26 -0.18
CA PHE A 46 3.70 13.61 -0.15
C PHE A 46 2.56 13.76 -1.18
N GLN A 47 1.38 14.05 -0.69
CA GLN A 47 0.15 14.13 -1.47
C GLN A 47 0.26 15.11 -2.66
N ASN A 48 0.75 16.32 -2.41
CA ASN A 48 0.90 17.34 -3.47
C ASN A 48 1.86 16.90 -4.58
N THR A 49 2.97 16.25 -4.23
CA THR A 49 3.92 15.72 -5.23
C THR A 49 3.26 14.61 -6.07
N MET A 50 2.45 13.77 -5.45
CA MET A 50 1.73 12.69 -6.15
C MET A 50 0.63 13.23 -7.07
N GLU A 51 -0.05 14.32 -6.69
CA GLU A 51 -1.04 14.99 -7.54
C GLU A 51 -0.41 15.63 -8.77
N ASP A 52 0.73 16.32 -8.61
CA ASP A 52 1.46 16.92 -9.74
C ASP A 52 1.99 15.85 -10.68
N GLU A 53 2.58 14.77 -10.16
CA GLU A 53 3.02 13.63 -10.96
C GLU A 53 1.84 12.99 -11.70
N LEU A 54 0.72 12.76 -11.02
CA LEU A 54 -0.48 12.20 -11.62
C LEU A 54 -0.98 13.04 -12.80
N ASN A 55 -1.13 14.36 -12.61
CA ASN A 55 -1.61 15.26 -13.64
C ASN A 55 -0.73 15.20 -14.90
N ASN A 56 0.59 15.18 -14.73
CA ASN A 56 1.53 15.04 -15.84
C ASN A 56 1.41 13.66 -16.52
N MET A 57 1.31 12.58 -15.76
CA MET A 57 1.19 11.22 -16.32
C MET A 57 -0.13 11.02 -17.05
N LEU A 58 -1.23 11.58 -16.55
CA LEU A 58 -2.55 11.46 -17.18
C LEU A 58 -2.57 12.05 -18.60
N LEU A 59 -1.81 13.09 -18.88
CA LEU A 59 -1.70 13.69 -20.21
C LEU A 59 -0.94 12.80 -21.21
N LEU A 60 -0.13 11.87 -20.71
CA LEU A 60 0.72 11.00 -21.53
C LEU A 60 0.13 9.61 -21.75
N LEU A 61 -1.01 9.28 -21.12
CA LEU A 61 -1.70 8.02 -21.37
C LEU A 61 -2.26 7.98 -22.79
N THR A 62 -2.07 6.84 -23.47
CA THR A 62 -2.82 6.55 -24.70
C THR A 62 -4.30 6.31 -24.38
N ASP A 63 -5.16 6.38 -25.38
CA ASP A 63 -6.61 6.13 -25.20
C ASP A 63 -6.88 4.75 -24.60
N GLU A 64 -6.14 3.73 -25.04
CA GLU A 64 -6.24 2.37 -24.52
C GLU A 64 -5.82 2.29 -23.06
N GLN A 65 -4.69 2.91 -22.70
CA GLN A 65 -4.21 2.96 -21.31
C GLN A 65 -5.17 3.77 -20.42
N ARG A 66 -5.73 4.85 -20.95
CA ARG A 66 -6.73 5.66 -20.27
C ARG A 66 -7.97 4.85 -19.94
N ASN A 67 -8.48 4.09 -20.88
CA ASN A 67 -9.65 3.22 -20.66
C ASN A 67 -9.39 2.18 -19.55
N VAL A 68 -8.21 1.54 -19.57
CA VAL A 68 -7.82 0.59 -18.51
C VAL A 68 -7.68 1.31 -17.16
N PHE A 69 -7.04 2.49 -17.13
CA PHE A 69 -6.91 3.31 -15.94
C PHE A 69 -8.27 3.64 -15.32
N ASP A 70 -9.21 4.13 -16.15
CA ASP A 70 -10.53 4.54 -15.70
C ASP A 70 -11.35 3.36 -15.15
N GLN A 71 -11.28 2.19 -15.77
CA GLN A 71 -11.96 0.97 -15.28
C GLN A 71 -11.43 0.53 -13.92
N ILE A 72 -10.10 0.52 -13.73
CA ILE A 72 -9.49 0.14 -12.45
C ILE A 72 -9.83 1.18 -11.37
N MET A 73 -9.69 2.47 -11.67
CA MET A 73 -9.97 3.54 -10.71
C MET A 73 -11.46 3.59 -10.33
N GLU A 74 -12.37 3.28 -11.24
CA GLU A 74 -13.80 3.17 -10.93
C GLU A 74 -14.07 2.00 -9.97
N SER A 75 -13.42 0.85 -10.17
CA SER A 75 -13.53 -0.28 -9.24
C SER A 75 -12.99 0.06 -7.85
N VAL A 76 -11.87 0.79 -7.78
CA VAL A 76 -11.30 1.29 -6.51
C VAL A 76 -12.26 2.27 -5.85
N ARG A 77 -12.75 3.27 -6.58
CA ARG A 77 -13.62 4.33 -6.08
C ARG A 77 -14.95 3.79 -5.53
N THR A 78 -15.50 2.78 -6.17
CA THR A 78 -16.77 2.16 -5.76
C THR A 78 -16.60 1.04 -4.74
N ASN A 79 -15.35 0.74 -4.34
CA ASN A 79 -14.99 -0.37 -3.45
C ASN A 79 -15.61 -1.72 -3.90
N LYS A 80 -15.79 -1.88 -5.20
CA LYS A 80 -16.43 -3.06 -5.79
C LYS A 80 -15.50 -4.28 -5.78
N GLY A 81 -14.19 -4.00 -5.70
CA GLY A 81 -13.16 -5.02 -5.85
C GLY A 81 -13.06 -5.54 -7.28
N GLY A 82 -12.20 -6.51 -7.49
CA GLY A 82 -12.04 -7.15 -8.78
C GLY A 82 -10.60 -7.54 -9.08
N VAL A 83 -10.44 -8.38 -10.09
CA VAL A 83 -9.14 -8.78 -10.63
C VAL A 83 -9.09 -8.33 -12.08
N PHE A 84 -8.08 -7.50 -12.41
CA PHE A 84 -7.85 -7.00 -13.75
C PHE A 84 -6.57 -7.60 -14.30
N PHE A 85 -6.64 -8.23 -15.45
CA PHE A 85 -5.48 -8.75 -16.16
C PHE A 85 -5.14 -7.83 -17.33
N VAL A 86 -4.01 -7.12 -17.23
CA VAL A 86 -3.54 -6.20 -18.27
C VAL A 86 -2.52 -6.90 -19.14
N TYR A 87 -2.94 -7.33 -20.32
CA TYR A 87 -2.08 -7.97 -21.30
C TYR A 87 -1.43 -6.94 -22.23
N GLY A 88 -0.18 -7.20 -22.62
CA GLY A 88 0.54 -6.39 -23.60
C GLY A 88 1.99 -6.86 -23.74
N TYR A 89 2.55 -6.66 -24.91
CA TYR A 89 3.96 -6.98 -25.20
C TYR A 89 4.94 -6.09 -24.41
N GLY A 90 6.24 -6.42 -24.46
CA GLY A 90 7.28 -5.55 -23.93
C GLY A 90 7.21 -4.16 -24.60
N GLY A 91 7.42 -3.08 -23.83
CA GLY A 91 7.40 -1.72 -24.35
C GLY A 91 6.02 -1.06 -24.53
N THR A 92 4.90 -1.76 -24.27
CA THR A 92 3.55 -1.18 -24.39
C THR A 92 3.15 -0.22 -23.25
N GLY A 93 4.09 0.13 -22.36
CA GLY A 93 3.85 1.11 -21.31
C GLY A 93 3.10 0.57 -20.08
N LYS A 94 3.02 -0.75 -19.86
CA LYS A 94 2.39 -1.32 -18.65
C LYS A 94 2.93 -0.74 -17.35
N THR A 95 4.26 -0.62 -17.23
CA THR A 95 4.92 -0.03 -16.06
C THR A 95 4.52 1.43 -15.86
N PHE A 96 4.33 2.18 -16.95
CA PHE A 96 3.85 3.55 -16.89
C PHE A 96 2.41 3.61 -16.35
N LEU A 97 1.54 2.74 -16.84
CA LEU A 97 0.17 2.62 -16.33
C LEU A 97 0.14 2.31 -14.83
N TRP A 98 0.97 1.34 -14.36
CA TRP A 98 1.07 1.02 -12.92
C TRP A 98 1.57 2.19 -12.08
N LYS A 99 2.53 2.98 -12.58
CA LYS A 99 2.99 4.20 -11.91
C LYS A 99 1.87 5.23 -11.81
N THR A 100 1.12 5.45 -12.88
CA THR A 100 -0.01 6.39 -12.92
C THR A 100 -1.11 5.99 -11.94
N LEU A 101 -1.48 4.71 -11.91
CA LEU A 101 -2.46 4.17 -10.95
C LEU A 101 -1.96 4.31 -9.50
N SER A 102 -0.68 4.04 -9.24
CA SER A 102 -0.09 4.19 -7.92
C SER A 102 -0.11 5.65 -7.45
N ALA A 103 0.22 6.59 -8.33
CA ALA A 103 0.14 8.02 -8.04
C ALA A 103 -1.31 8.45 -7.73
N ALA A 104 -2.28 7.95 -8.50
CA ALA A 104 -3.71 8.27 -8.30
C ALA A 104 -4.28 7.77 -6.97
N ILE A 105 -3.79 6.63 -6.46
CA ILE A 105 -4.23 6.10 -5.16
C ILE A 105 -3.51 6.83 -4.02
N ARG A 106 -2.19 7.03 -4.14
CA ARG A 106 -1.40 7.73 -3.12
C ARG A 106 -1.77 9.20 -2.97
N SER A 107 -2.18 9.88 -4.05
CA SER A 107 -2.69 11.27 -3.97
C SER A 107 -3.91 11.41 -3.08
N LYS A 108 -4.67 10.33 -2.87
CA LYS A 108 -5.81 10.27 -1.94
C LYS A 108 -5.43 9.80 -0.54
N SER A 109 -4.14 9.70 -0.22
CA SER A 109 -3.64 9.12 1.04
C SER A 109 -4.10 7.67 1.27
N GLU A 110 -4.35 6.94 0.19
CA GLU A 110 -4.68 5.52 0.21
C GLU A 110 -3.44 4.66 -0.02
N ILE A 111 -3.48 3.42 0.43
CA ILE A 111 -2.36 2.49 0.34
C ILE A 111 -2.48 1.66 -0.93
N VAL A 112 -1.39 1.63 -1.71
CA VAL A 112 -1.24 0.74 -2.86
C VAL A 112 0.05 -0.07 -2.72
N LEU A 113 -0.05 -1.38 -2.86
CA LEU A 113 1.09 -2.28 -2.77
C LEU A 113 1.54 -2.74 -4.14
N ASN A 114 2.67 -2.21 -4.57
CA ASN A 114 3.31 -2.61 -5.81
C ASN A 114 4.14 -3.87 -5.58
N VAL A 115 3.83 -4.94 -6.30
CA VAL A 115 4.56 -6.21 -6.22
C VAL A 115 4.99 -6.69 -7.60
N ALA A 116 6.08 -7.43 -7.65
CA ALA A 116 6.57 -8.06 -8.87
C ALA A 116 7.06 -9.49 -8.59
N SER A 117 7.15 -10.29 -9.64
CA SER A 117 7.67 -11.66 -9.56
C SER A 117 9.18 -11.70 -9.27
N SER A 118 9.93 -10.69 -9.71
CA SER A 118 11.38 -10.60 -9.50
C SER A 118 11.82 -9.31 -8.81
N GLY A 119 13.00 -9.34 -8.17
CA GLY A 119 13.58 -8.16 -7.52
C GLY A 119 13.85 -7.03 -8.50
N ILE A 120 14.36 -7.33 -9.70
CA ILE A 120 14.63 -6.31 -10.72
C ILE A 120 13.34 -5.64 -11.18
N ALA A 121 12.29 -6.41 -11.46
CA ALA A 121 11.00 -5.84 -11.86
C ALA A 121 10.37 -4.98 -10.76
N SER A 122 10.56 -5.35 -9.49
CA SER A 122 10.03 -4.57 -8.36
C SER A 122 10.66 -3.17 -8.23
N LEU A 123 11.90 -2.99 -8.66
CA LEU A 123 12.59 -1.70 -8.65
C LEU A 123 12.01 -0.68 -9.65
N LEU A 124 11.27 -1.15 -10.65
CA LEU A 124 10.62 -0.27 -11.63
C LEU A 124 9.40 0.47 -11.06
N LEU A 125 8.88 0.03 -9.92
CA LEU A 125 7.71 0.58 -9.27
C LEU A 125 8.08 1.24 -7.94
N SER A 126 7.54 2.41 -7.68
CA SER A 126 7.77 3.13 -6.42
C SER A 126 7.24 2.32 -5.23
N GLY A 127 8.10 2.06 -4.23
CA GLY A 127 7.77 1.19 -3.10
C GLY A 127 7.57 -0.28 -3.47
N GLY A 128 7.98 -0.68 -4.69
CA GLY A 128 7.80 -2.05 -5.18
C GLY A 128 8.63 -3.07 -4.39
N ARG A 129 8.05 -4.24 -4.15
CA ARG A 129 8.70 -5.40 -3.52
C ARG A 129 8.35 -6.67 -4.28
N THR A 130 9.14 -7.72 -4.09
CA THR A 130 8.77 -9.02 -4.65
C THR A 130 7.54 -9.59 -3.94
N ALA A 131 6.71 -10.33 -4.68
CA ALA A 131 5.55 -11.02 -4.11
C ALA A 131 5.96 -11.92 -2.93
N HIS A 132 7.09 -12.64 -3.04
CA HIS A 132 7.63 -13.45 -1.97
C HIS A 132 7.89 -12.66 -0.69
N SER A 133 8.52 -11.48 -0.80
CA SER A 133 8.77 -10.61 0.35
C SER A 133 7.48 -9.97 0.90
N ARG A 134 6.59 -9.51 0.01
CA ARG A 134 5.38 -8.79 0.42
C ARG A 134 4.33 -9.69 1.07
N PHE A 135 4.21 -10.94 0.62
CA PHE A 135 3.21 -11.89 1.11
C PHE A 135 3.79 -13.02 1.97
N SER A 136 5.08 -12.96 2.30
CA SER A 136 5.79 -14.02 3.05
C SER A 136 5.65 -15.41 2.41
N ILE A 137 5.71 -15.46 1.07
CA ILE A 137 5.65 -16.70 0.31
C ILE A 137 6.97 -17.47 0.54
N PRO A 138 6.93 -18.76 0.91
CA PRO A 138 8.14 -19.57 1.04
C PRO A 138 8.91 -19.67 -0.29
N LEU A 139 10.25 -19.69 -0.22
CA LEU A 139 11.08 -19.85 -1.43
C LEU A 139 10.98 -21.26 -2.02
N ASN A 140 10.90 -22.26 -1.15
CA ASN A 140 10.70 -23.65 -1.54
C ASN A 140 9.23 -23.99 -1.37
N LEU A 141 8.52 -24.08 -2.50
CA LEU A 141 7.10 -24.41 -2.53
C LEU A 141 6.90 -25.90 -2.65
N ASN A 142 6.02 -26.45 -1.82
CA ASN A 142 5.46 -27.79 -1.91
C ASN A 142 3.92 -27.68 -1.84
N GLU A 143 3.21 -28.78 -1.99
CA GLU A 143 1.73 -28.81 -2.01
C GLU A 143 1.10 -28.26 -0.73
N ASP A 144 1.79 -28.38 0.42
CA ASP A 144 1.33 -27.89 1.72
C ASP A 144 1.84 -26.49 2.08
N SER A 145 2.49 -25.80 1.14
CA SER A 145 3.08 -24.49 1.43
C SER A 145 2.03 -23.40 1.65
N LEU A 146 2.12 -22.74 2.79
CA LEU A 146 1.27 -21.59 3.14
C LEU A 146 2.12 -20.34 3.34
N CYS A 147 1.53 -19.17 3.07
CA CYS A 147 2.14 -17.89 3.41
C CYS A 147 2.32 -17.77 4.93
N ARG A 148 3.56 -17.52 5.37
CA ARG A 148 3.92 -17.49 6.81
C ARG A 148 3.64 -16.12 7.44
N MET A 149 2.44 -15.64 7.30
CA MET A 149 2.02 -14.36 7.87
C MET A 149 1.35 -14.59 9.23
N LYS A 150 1.91 -13.99 10.27
CA LYS A 150 1.31 -14.07 11.61
C LYS A 150 0.12 -13.11 11.72
N PRO A 151 -1.05 -13.55 12.21
CA PRO A 151 -2.15 -12.64 12.55
C PRO A 151 -1.68 -11.53 13.48
N GLY A 152 -2.10 -10.28 13.24
CA GLY A 152 -1.70 -9.12 14.04
C GLY A 152 -0.28 -8.59 13.78
N SER A 153 0.51 -9.19 12.89
CA SER A 153 1.81 -8.65 12.49
C SER A 153 1.65 -7.34 11.73
N GLU A 154 2.70 -6.50 11.71
CA GLU A 154 2.72 -5.25 10.91
C GLU A 154 2.33 -5.48 9.45
N LEU A 155 2.81 -6.58 8.86
CA LEU A 155 2.48 -6.98 7.50
C LEU A 155 1.01 -7.35 7.35
N ALA A 156 0.44 -8.12 8.27
CA ALA A 156 -0.98 -8.47 8.25
C ALA A 156 -1.88 -7.23 8.38
N CYS A 157 -1.50 -6.28 9.25
CA CYS A 157 -2.20 -5.01 9.40
C CYS A 157 -2.11 -4.14 8.15
N LEU A 158 -0.94 -4.10 7.49
CA LEU A 158 -0.75 -3.39 6.22
C LEU A 158 -1.65 -3.99 5.14
N LEU A 159 -1.66 -5.32 4.98
CA LEU A 159 -2.46 -6.00 3.98
C LEU A 159 -3.97 -5.82 4.21
N LYS A 160 -4.42 -5.78 5.47
CA LYS A 160 -5.81 -5.50 5.83
C LYS A 160 -6.23 -4.06 5.51
N LYS A 161 -5.30 -3.10 5.64
CA LYS A 161 -5.55 -1.67 5.39
C LYS A 161 -5.35 -1.25 3.93
N ASN A 162 -4.78 -2.12 3.12
CA ASN A 162 -4.47 -1.82 1.73
C ASN A 162 -5.72 -1.69 0.87
N THR A 163 -5.70 -0.73 -0.07
CA THR A 163 -6.79 -0.50 -1.03
C THR A 163 -6.62 -1.36 -2.28
N THR A 164 -5.40 -1.50 -2.79
CA THR A 164 -5.15 -2.16 -4.08
C THR A 164 -3.76 -2.80 -4.16
N TYR A 165 -3.68 -3.92 -4.90
CA TYR A 165 -2.42 -4.58 -5.26
C TYR A 165 -2.20 -4.50 -6.76
N TYR A 166 -0.98 -4.18 -7.18
CA TYR A 166 -0.53 -4.33 -8.56
C TYR A 166 0.58 -5.37 -8.62
N MET A 167 0.43 -6.30 -9.55
CA MET A 167 1.44 -7.32 -9.83
C MET A 167 1.95 -7.12 -11.26
N GLY A 168 3.24 -6.83 -11.38
CA GLY A 168 3.95 -6.64 -12.64
C GLY A 168 4.96 -7.74 -12.91
#